data_44310e81437f224eea6e3f0ad24783a3
#
_entry.id   44310e81437f224eea6e3f0ad24783a3
#
_cell.length_a   1.000
_cell.length_b   1.000
_cell.length_c   1.000
_cell.angle_alpha   90.00
_cell.angle_beta   90.00
_cell.angle_gamma   90.00
#
_symmetry.space_group_name_H-M   'P 1'
#
loop_
_entity.id
_entity.type
_entity.pdbx_description
1 polymer ?
#
loop_
_entity_poly.entity_id
_entity_poly.type
_entity_poly.pdbx_seq_one_letter_code
_entity_poly.pdbx_strand_id
1 'polypeptide(L)'
;MESLKGIRVGGVYWTNDGFVEVLHIQNSYEIQIKFLNPEWITFTGGGELRSGEVKNRMKPSIQGVGYLGNSPEIRRTDKIGQLAFDTWRGMLKRCYNPTGRYEPETYNGITVSNIWHNFENFHSWYIEKLTNLPDVDFTWQLDKDL
;
A
#
# COMPACT_ATOMS: atom_id res chain seq x y z
N MET A 1 13.86 -5.66 29.14
CA MET A 1 13.93 -5.88 27.70
C MET A 1 14.50 -4.65 26.99
N GLU A 2 15.66 -4.82 26.42
CA GLU A 2 16.32 -3.70 25.73
C GLU A 2 15.52 -3.18 24.54
N SER A 3 14.84 -4.08 23.81
CA SER A 3 14.03 -3.73 22.65
C SER A 3 12.83 -2.83 22.98
N LEU A 4 12.44 -2.78 24.27
CA LEU A 4 11.35 -1.92 24.72
C LEU A 4 11.86 -0.66 25.45
N LYS A 5 13.15 -0.50 25.57
CA LYS A 5 13.72 0.64 26.27
C LYS A 5 13.29 1.95 25.61
N GLY A 6 12.65 2.83 26.39
CA GLY A 6 12.14 4.10 25.90
C GLY A 6 10.78 4.04 25.23
N ILE A 7 10.21 2.83 25.05
CA ILE A 7 8.89 2.67 24.44
C ILE A 7 7.87 2.35 25.52
N ARG A 8 6.77 3.10 25.56
CA ARG A 8 5.71 2.91 26.55
C ARG A 8 4.35 3.16 25.94
N VAL A 9 3.32 2.52 26.51
CA VAL A 9 1.92 2.77 26.12
C VAL A 9 1.59 4.24 26.35
N GLY A 10 0.92 4.83 25.36
CA GLY A 10 0.57 6.26 25.38
C GLY A 10 1.69 7.16 24.87
N GLY A 11 2.89 6.63 24.65
CA GLY A 11 4.00 7.41 24.10
C GLY A 11 3.77 7.70 22.61
N VAL A 12 4.29 8.84 22.15
CA VAL A 12 4.25 9.25 20.75
C VAL A 12 5.68 9.28 20.22
N TYR A 13 5.88 8.62 19.09
CA TYR A 13 7.22 8.44 18.53
C TYR A 13 7.22 8.82 17.06
N TRP A 14 8.35 9.37 16.61
CA TRP A 14 8.54 9.74 15.20
C TRP A 14 8.91 8.53 14.36
N THR A 15 8.33 8.44 13.16
CA THR A 15 8.73 7.48 12.13
C THR A 15 8.94 8.20 10.81
N ASN A 16 9.55 7.53 9.85
CA ASN A 16 9.76 8.09 8.51
C ASN A 16 8.44 8.43 7.81
N ASP A 17 7.34 7.82 8.24
CA ASP A 17 6.01 8.08 7.68
C ASP A 17 5.09 8.88 8.61
N GLY A 18 5.67 9.51 9.64
CA GLY A 18 4.93 10.37 10.56
C GLY A 18 4.90 9.85 11.98
N PHE A 19 4.22 10.57 12.87
CA PHE A 19 4.14 10.20 14.27
C PHE A 19 3.16 9.06 14.51
N VAL A 20 3.50 8.22 15.48
CA VAL A 20 2.65 7.12 15.93
C VAL A 20 2.46 7.20 17.44
N GLU A 21 1.30 6.76 17.90
CA GLU A 21 1.02 6.56 19.32
C GLU A 21 1.04 5.06 19.63
N VAL A 22 1.69 4.68 20.71
CA VAL A 22 1.68 3.27 21.16
C VAL A 22 0.40 3.00 21.92
N LEU A 23 -0.41 2.06 21.42
CA LEU A 23 -1.69 1.70 22.00
C LEU A 23 -1.58 0.53 22.98
N HIS A 24 -0.75 -0.46 22.66
CA HIS A 24 -0.60 -1.67 23.45
C HIS A 24 0.73 -2.33 23.16
N ILE A 25 1.34 -2.93 24.20
CA ILE A 25 2.58 -3.69 24.07
C ILE A 25 2.33 -5.11 24.52
N GLN A 26 2.28 -6.05 23.57
CA GLN A 26 2.17 -7.47 23.87
C GLN A 26 3.54 -8.04 24.25
N ASN A 27 4.55 -7.72 23.45
CA ASN A 27 5.95 -8.07 23.69
C ASN A 27 6.82 -7.18 22.78
N SER A 28 8.14 -7.43 22.75
CA SER A 28 9.07 -6.61 21.97
C SER A 28 8.87 -6.72 20.44
N TYR A 29 8.14 -7.71 19.98
CA TYR A 29 7.88 -7.95 18.56
C TYR A 29 6.46 -7.60 18.13
N GLU A 30 5.55 -7.39 19.09
CA GLU A 30 4.15 -7.11 18.82
C GLU A 30 3.69 -5.90 19.60
N ILE A 31 3.99 -4.73 19.05
CA ILE A 31 3.59 -3.43 19.60
C ILE A 31 2.52 -2.86 18.69
N GLN A 32 1.34 -2.63 19.25
CA GLN A 32 0.25 -2.00 18.50
C GLN A 32 0.44 -0.50 18.50
N ILE A 33 0.47 0.07 17.31
CA ILE A 33 0.65 1.50 17.11
C ILE A 33 -0.46 2.06 16.24
N LYS A 34 -0.71 3.37 16.39
CA LYS A 34 -1.61 4.11 15.54
C LYS A 34 -0.86 5.28 14.92
N PHE A 35 -0.76 5.28 13.58
CA PHE A 35 -0.33 6.48 12.86
C PHE A 35 -1.38 7.56 13.02
N LEU A 36 -0.94 8.78 13.24
CA LEU A 36 -1.85 9.90 13.48
C LEU A 36 -2.36 10.53 12.18
N ASN A 37 -1.56 10.51 11.13
CA ASN A 37 -1.95 11.12 9.84
C ASN A 37 -1.19 10.51 8.66
N PRO A 38 -1.86 9.81 7.73
CA PRO A 38 -3.25 9.35 7.85
C PRO A 38 -3.40 8.30 8.94
N GLU A 39 -4.56 8.26 9.57
CA GLU A 39 -4.80 7.36 10.70
C GLU A 39 -4.79 5.91 10.24
N TRP A 40 -3.98 5.10 10.91
CA TRP A 40 -3.89 3.67 10.61
C TRP A 40 -3.30 2.93 11.80
N ILE A 41 -3.92 1.83 12.16
CA ILE A 41 -3.50 0.99 13.28
C ILE A 41 -2.82 -0.26 12.73
N THR A 42 -1.64 -0.57 13.25
CA THR A 42 -0.88 -1.74 12.83
C THR A 42 0.00 -2.23 13.99
N PHE A 43 0.77 -3.27 13.73
CA PHE A 43 1.72 -3.81 14.69
C PHE A 43 3.14 -3.66 14.17
N THR A 44 4.08 -3.46 15.06
CA THR A 44 5.49 -3.34 14.71
C THR A 44 6.35 -3.90 15.86
N GLY A 45 7.64 -4.10 15.59
CA GLY A 45 8.60 -4.45 16.59
C GLY A 45 9.27 -3.23 17.20
N GLY A 46 9.86 -3.41 18.40
CA GLY A 46 10.55 -2.32 19.10
C GLY A 46 11.74 -1.75 18.34
N GLY A 47 12.48 -2.62 17.64
CA GLY A 47 13.62 -2.16 16.83
C GLY A 47 13.21 -1.26 15.69
N GLU A 48 12.17 -1.63 14.96
CA GLU A 48 11.64 -0.84 13.85
C GLU A 48 11.07 0.49 14.33
N LEU A 49 10.39 0.46 15.47
CA LEU A 49 9.81 1.68 16.04
C LEU A 49 10.90 2.66 16.47
N ARG A 50 11.99 2.17 17.09
CA ARG A 50 13.10 3.03 17.50
C ARG A 50 13.87 3.60 16.32
N SER A 51 14.05 2.80 15.25
CA SER A 51 14.74 3.29 14.04
C SER A 51 13.86 4.19 13.19
N GLY A 52 12.56 4.18 13.41
CA GLY A 52 11.60 4.96 12.63
C GLY A 52 11.28 4.37 11.26
N GLU A 53 11.64 3.11 11.02
CA GLU A 53 11.45 2.49 9.71
C GLU A 53 10.05 1.93 9.48
N VAL A 54 9.14 2.16 10.40
CA VAL A 54 7.76 1.70 10.26
C VAL A 54 7.05 2.45 9.14
N LYS A 55 6.37 1.70 8.27
CA LYS A 55 5.67 2.27 7.12
C LYS A 55 4.19 2.44 7.40
N ASN A 56 3.63 3.56 6.96
CA ASN A 56 2.18 3.78 6.97
C ASN A 56 1.61 3.42 5.61
N ARG A 57 0.92 2.29 5.53
CA ARG A 57 0.37 1.78 4.28
C ARG A 57 -0.81 2.59 3.76
N MET A 58 -1.37 3.48 4.56
CA MET A 58 -2.43 4.40 4.13
C MET A 58 -1.87 5.68 3.50
N LYS A 59 -0.54 5.87 3.58
CA LYS A 59 0.10 7.05 3.01
C LYS A 59 0.31 6.87 1.52
N PRO A 60 -0.08 7.86 0.67
CA PRO A 60 0.17 7.79 -0.76
C PRO A 60 1.67 7.68 -1.06
N SER A 61 2.09 6.53 -1.56
CA SER A 61 3.49 6.25 -1.87
C SER A 61 3.72 5.91 -3.33
N ILE A 62 2.66 5.64 -4.08
CA ILE A 62 2.75 5.22 -5.47
C ILE A 62 2.19 6.33 -6.36
N GLN A 63 3.06 6.94 -7.17
CA GLN A 63 2.70 8.02 -8.11
C GLN A 63 1.99 9.21 -7.43
N GLY A 64 2.23 9.41 -6.14
CA GLY A 64 1.67 10.52 -5.38
C GLY A 64 0.22 10.34 -4.93
N VAL A 65 -0.48 9.30 -5.38
CA VAL A 65 -1.90 9.09 -5.07
C VAL A 65 -2.21 7.70 -4.55
N GLY A 66 -1.48 6.69 -4.99
CA GLY A 66 -1.76 5.30 -4.63
C GLY A 66 -1.19 4.92 -3.28
N TYR A 67 -1.91 4.08 -2.54
CA TYR A 67 -1.47 3.54 -1.26
C TYR A 67 -1.90 2.08 -1.12
N LEU A 68 -1.16 1.33 -0.29
CA LEU A 68 -1.33 -0.11 -0.21
C LEU A 68 -2.54 -0.53 0.63
N GLY A 69 -2.93 0.28 1.61
CA GLY A 69 -4.03 -0.05 2.49
C GLY A 69 -3.77 -1.33 3.28
N ASN A 70 -4.84 -2.10 3.50
CA ASN A 70 -4.74 -3.39 4.18
C ASN A 70 -4.66 -4.56 3.20
N SER A 71 -4.17 -4.30 1.98
CA SER A 71 -3.99 -5.38 1.01
C SER A 71 -3.02 -6.42 1.54
N PRO A 72 -3.17 -7.71 1.14
CA PRO A 72 -2.24 -8.73 1.58
C PRO A 72 -0.85 -8.49 1.04
N GLU A 73 0.16 -8.98 1.74
CA GLU A 73 1.54 -8.92 1.27
C GLU A 73 1.69 -9.79 0.04
N ILE A 74 2.32 -9.23 -1.00
CA ILE A 74 2.52 -9.94 -2.26
C ILE A 74 3.86 -10.66 -2.22
N ARG A 75 3.83 -11.98 -2.21
CA ARG A 75 5.03 -12.81 -2.20
C ARG A 75 5.56 -13.02 -3.61
N ARG A 76 6.83 -13.38 -3.71
CA ARG A 76 7.45 -13.69 -5.00
C ARG A 76 6.72 -14.78 -5.78
N THR A 77 6.13 -15.75 -5.07
CA THR A 77 5.41 -16.87 -5.67
C THR A 77 3.99 -16.52 -6.07
N ASP A 78 3.48 -15.38 -5.61
CA ASP A 78 2.13 -14.92 -5.94
C ASP A 78 2.14 -14.14 -7.25
N LYS A 79 2.10 -14.88 -8.37
CA LYS A 79 2.17 -14.26 -9.69
C LYS A 79 0.95 -13.43 -10.02
N ILE A 80 -0.23 -13.85 -9.56
CA ILE A 80 -1.46 -13.10 -9.79
C ILE A 80 -1.44 -11.80 -9.01
N GLY A 81 -0.98 -11.85 -7.75
CA GLY A 81 -0.83 -10.65 -6.94
C GLY A 81 0.17 -9.66 -7.52
N GLN A 82 1.30 -10.17 -8.03
CA GLN A 82 2.29 -9.32 -8.69
C GLN A 82 1.73 -8.68 -9.96
N LEU A 83 0.99 -9.43 -10.75
CA LEU A 83 0.35 -8.92 -11.94
C LEU A 83 -0.68 -7.84 -11.60
N ALA A 84 -1.48 -8.06 -10.56
CA ALA A 84 -2.42 -7.06 -10.08
C ALA A 84 -1.71 -5.78 -9.66
N PHE A 85 -0.63 -5.90 -8.91
CA PHE A 85 0.15 -4.75 -8.45
C PHE A 85 0.78 -3.98 -9.63
N ASP A 86 1.38 -4.69 -10.57
CA ASP A 86 2.02 -4.07 -11.73
C ASP A 86 0.99 -3.38 -12.63
N THR A 87 -0.17 -3.99 -12.82
CA THR A 87 -1.27 -3.41 -13.59
C THR A 87 -1.77 -2.13 -12.94
N TRP A 88 -1.99 -2.18 -11.62
CA TRP A 88 -2.44 -1.03 -10.85
C TRP A 88 -1.42 0.11 -10.87
N ARG A 89 -0.16 -0.20 -10.61
CA ARG A 89 0.90 0.80 -10.60
C ARG A 89 1.06 1.45 -11.97
N GLY A 90 1.00 0.64 -13.04
CA GLY A 90 1.08 1.14 -14.40
C GLY A 90 -0.07 2.06 -14.76
N MET A 91 -1.29 1.72 -14.33
CA MET A 91 -2.46 2.57 -14.53
C MET A 91 -2.29 3.93 -13.87
N LEU A 92 -1.84 3.95 -12.61
CA LEU A 92 -1.60 5.21 -11.90
C LEU A 92 -0.51 6.04 -12.58
N LYS A 93 0.55 5.39 -13.03
CA LYS A 93 1.64 6.07 -13.71
C LYS A 93 1.16 6.75 -14.99
N ARG A 94 0.37 6.04 -15.81
CA ARG A 94 -0.14 6.62 -17.07
C ARG A 94 -1.06 7.82 -16.83
N CYS A 95 -1.89 7.75 -15.80
CA CYS A 95 -2.86 8.82 -15.53
C CYS A 95 -2.26 10.02 -14.82
N TYR A 96 -1.30 9.82 -13.93
CA TYR A 96 -0.81 10.88 -13.06
C TYR A 96 0.64 11.32 -13.34
N ASN A 97 1.47 10.44 -13.90
CA ASN A 97 2.87 10.77 -14.18
C ASN A 97 3.32 10.14 -15.50
N PRO A 98 2.65 10.45 -16.62
CA PRO A 98 3.03 9.89 -17.91
C PRO A 98 4.42 10.36 -18.31
N THR A 99 5.29 9.41 -18.69
CA THR A 99 6.66 9.69 -19.11
C THR A 99 7.08 8.73 -20.21
N GLY A 100 8.14 9.08 -20.94
CA GLY A 100 8.74 8.22 -21.93
C GLY A 100 7.79 7.91 -23.08
N ARG A 101 7.47 6.62 -23.25
CA ARG A 101 6.64 6.15 -24.37
C ARG A 101 5.15 6.46 -24.23
N TYR A 102 4.71 6.97 -23.08
CA TYR A 102 3.31 7.37 -22.91
C TYR A 102 3.18 8.81 -23.34
N GLU A 103 2.30 9.07 -24.30
CA GLU A 103 2.03 10.43 -24.74
C GLU A 103 1.17 11.14 -23.70
N PRO A 104 1.64 12.26 -23.13
CA PRO A 104 0.87 12.95 -22.09
C PRO A 104 -0.55 13.32 -22.52
N GLU A 105 -0.74 13.66 -23.80
CA GLU A 105 -2.07 14.04 -24.30
C GLU A 105 -3.08 12.91 -24.23
N THR A 106 -2.64 11.65 -24.36
CA THR A 106 -3.52 10.48 -24.34
C THR A 106 -4.21 10.33 -22.99
N TYR A 107 -3.51 10.65 -21.92
CA TYR A 107 -4.02 10.47 -20.56
C TYR A 107 -4.29 11.79 -19.85
N ASN A 108 -4.14 12.90 -20.55
CA ASN A 108 -4.36 14.21 -19.96
C ASN A 108 -5.82 14.37 -19.50
N GLY A 109 -6.00 14.69 -18.22
CA GLY A 109 -7.31 14.85 -17.62
C GLY A 109 -7.99 13.55 -17.22
N ILE A 110 -7.39 12.40 -17.50
CA ILE A 110 -7.93 11.11 -17.09
C ILE A 110 -7.49 10.85 -15.65
N THR A 111 -8.46 10.52 -14.81
CA THR A 111 -8.19 10.19 -13.40
C THR A 111 -8.65 8.77 -13.10
N VAL A 112 -8.07 8.21 -12.03
CA VAL A 112 -8.47 6.91 -11.51
C VAL A 112 -9.45 7.14 -10.38
N SER A 113 -10.49 6.31 -10.28
CA SER A 113 -11.44 6.37 -9.16
C SER A 113 -10.71 6.38 -7.83
N ASN A 114 -11.15 7.23 -6.89
CA ASN A 114 -10.55 7.30 -5.56
C ASN A 114 -10.53 5.96 -4.84
N ILE A 115 -11.53 5.11 -5.09
CA ILE A 115 -11.58 3.76 -4.52
C ILE A 115 -10.34 2.96 -4.93
N TRP A 116 -9.88 3.12 -6.17
CA TRP A 116 -8.73 2.40 -6.70
C TRP A 116 -7.38 3.06 -6.39
N HIS A 117 -7.37 4.19 -5.73
CA HIS A 117 -6.12 4.70 -5.14
C HIS A 117 -5.64 3.78 -4.02
N ASN A 118 -6.56 3.08 -3.36
CA ASN A 118 -6.22 2.05 -2.38
C ASN A 118 -6.06 0.71 -3.09
N PHE A 119 -4.83 0.20 -3.11
CA PHE A 119 -4.54 -1.08 -3.78
C PHE A 119 -5.37 -2.24 -3.23
N GLU A 120 -5.75 -2.18 -1.96
CA GLU A 120 -6.60 -3.21 -1.36
C GLU A 120 -7.88 -3.44 -2.18
N ASN A 121 -8.53 -2.35 -2.60
CA ASN A 121 -9.76 -2.41 -3.37
C ASN A 121 -9.52 -2.89 -4.81
N PHE A 122 -8.45 -2.40 -5.44
CA PHE A 122 -8.08 -2.83 -6.79
C PHE A 122 -7.71 -4.31 -6.80
N HIS A 123 -6.92 -4.75 -5.83
CA HIS A 123 -6.49 -6.14 -5.71
C HIS A 123 -7.68 -7.08 -5.59
N SER A 124 -8.63 -6.76 -4.71
CA SER A 124 -9.83 -7.58 -4.52
C SER A 124 -10.65 -7.69 -5.80
N TRP A 125 -10.85 -6.57 -6.49
CA TRP A 125 -11.58 -6.53 -7.75
C TRP A 125 -10.87 -7.35 -8.82
N TYR A 126 -9.56 -7.18 -8.93
CA TYR A 126 -8.76 -7.85 -9.95
C TYR A 126 -8.78 -9.37 -9.77
N ILE A 127 -8.59 -9.85 -8.54
CA ILE A 127 -8.64 -11.28 -8.23
C ILE A 127 -10.02 -11.85 -8.53
N GLU A 128 -11.07 -11.14 -8.16
CA GLU A 128 -12.44 -11.57 -8.43
C GLU A 128 -12.70 -11.71 -9.94
N LYS A 129 -12.25 -10.74 -10.73
CA LYS A 129 -12.41 -10.78 -12.18
C LYS A 129 -11.69 -11.98 -12.81
N LEU A 130 -10.43 -12.21 -12.39
CA LEU A 130 -9.67 -13.35 -12.90
C LEU A 130 -10.30 -14.68 -12.52
N THR A 131 -10.80 -14.79 -11.31
CA THR A 131 -11.43 -16.03 -10.82
C THR A 131 -12.69 -16.37 -11.60
N ASN A 132 -13.42 -15.36 -12.05
CA ASN A 132 -14.69 -15.54 -12.76
C ASN A 132 -14.53 -15.70 -14.28
N LEU A 133 -13.32 -15.61 -14.81
CA LEU A 133 -13.07 -15.83 -16.23
C LEU A 133 -12.83 -17.32 -16.49
N PRO A 134 -13.55 -17.92 -17.47
CA PRO A 134 -13.35 -19.35 -17.76
C PRO A 134 -11.97 -19.67 -18.33
N ASP A 135 -11.41 -18.76 -19.13
CA ASP A 135 -10.07 -18.91 -19.71
C ASP A 135 -9.22 -17.70 -19.29
N VAL A 136 -8.38 -17.88 -18.27
CA VAL A 136 -7.56 -16.79 -17.75
C VAL A 136 -6.39 -16.56 -18.70
N ASP A 137 -6.36 -15.38 -19.31
CA ASP A 137 -5.23 -14.91 -20.10
C ASP A 137 -4.42 -13.93 -19.25
N PHE A 138 -3.22 -14.34 -18.85
CA PHE A 138 -2.36 -13.50 -18.02
C PHE A 138 -1.80 -12.28 -18.75
N THR A 139 -2.02 -12.18 -20.06
CA THR A 139 -1.66 -10.99 -20.81
C THR A 139 -2.77 -9.94 -20.80
N TRP A 140 -3.92 -10.24 -20.21
CA TRP A 140 -5.04 -9.32 -20.10
C TRP A 140 -4.61 -8.03 -19.42
N GLN A 141 -4.98 -6.91 -20.01
CA GLN A 141 -4.60 -5.59 -19.50
C GLN A 141 -5.84 -4.74 -19.27
N LEU A 142 -5.99 -4.29 -18.04
CA LEU A 142 -7.14 -3.49 -17.63
C LEU A 142 -7.23 -2.17 -18.38
N ASP A 143 -6.10 -1.55 -18.70
CA ASP A 143 -6.07 -0.23 -19.35
C ASP A 143 -6.69 -0.23 -20.74
N LYS A 144 -6.90 -1.39 -21.35
CA LYS A 144 -7.58 -1.48 -22.64
C LYS A 144 -9.10 -1.46 -22.51
N ASP A 145 -9.60 -1.71 -21.33
CA ASP A 145 -11.03 -1.81 -21.05
C ASP A 145 -11.59 -0.62 -20.27
N LEU A 146 -10.73 0.33 -19.98
CA LEU A 146 -11.12 1.54 -19.23
C LEU A 146 -11.75 2.61 -20.11
#